data_c2cc43175e3c834f412a955391c9c7ff
#
_entry.id   c2cc43175e3c834f412a955391c9c7ff
#
_cell.length_a   1.000
_cell.length_b   1.000
_cell.length_c   1.000
_cell.angle_alpha   90.00
_cell.angle_beta   90.00
_cell.angle_gamma   90.00
#
_symmetry.space_group_name_H-M   'P 1'
#
loop_
_entity.id
_entity.type
_entity.pdbx_description
1 polymer ?
#
loop_
_entity_poly.entity_id
_entity_poly.type
_entity_poly.pdbx_seq_one_letter_code
_entity_poly.pdbx_strand_id
1 'polypeptide(L)'
;DGAQFWTPYGATECLPVAVIEGRELQSTRNATEQGAGTCVGRAVAPNLVRIIGIDDAAIAQWSDDRMVADGVVGEITVAGPTATDSYFNRDAATHAAKIREVLADGSERIVHRMGDVGYFDAEGRLWFCGRKTQRVETASGPLYTEQVEPVFNTHPDVKRTALVGVGMPGQQRPVLCYELQPGVPESRRTEVVEALRAIASRNTHMAAIDAFLCHPAFPVDIRHNAKIGREKLAVWAAR
;
A
#
# COMPACT_ATOMS: atom_id res chain seq x y z
N ASP A 1 -11.36 11.57 31.03
CA ASP A 1 -11.22 12.32 29.79
C ASP A 1 -11.67 11.43 28.64
N GLY A 2 -12.89 11.65 28.11
CA GLY A 2 -13.52 10.83 27.09
C GLY A 2 -13.15 11.19 25.64
N ALA A 3 -12.02 11.89 25.40
CA ALA A 3 -11.58 12.26 24.08
C ALA A 3 -11.16 11.02 23.27
N GLN A 4 -11.66 10.94 22.02
CA GLN A 4 -11.29 9.90 21.06
C GLN A 4 -10.51 10.51 19.90
N PHE A 5 -9.51 9.80 19.42
CA PHE A 5 -8.75 10.15 18.24
C PHE A 5 -9.13 9.19 17.11
N TRP A 6 -9.51 9.76 15.97
CA TRP A 6 -9.87 9.00 14.76
C TRP A 6 -9.00 9.41 13.61
N THR A 7 -8.56 8.45 12.82
CA THR A 7 -7.79 8.70 11.60
C THR A 7 -8.57 8.22 10.37
N PRO A 8 -8.78 9.12 9.38
CA PRO A 8 -9.44 8.75 8.14
C PRO A 8 -8.44 8.18 7.13
N TYR A 9 -8.89 7.20 6.36
CA TYR A 9 -8.25 6.74 5.14
C TYR A 9 -9.06 7.23 3.93
N GLY A 10 -8.34 7.63 2.87
CA GLY A 10 -8.91 8.05 1.61
C GLY A 10 -7.92 8.84 0.76
N ALA A 11 -8.41 9.42 -0.31
CA ALA A 11 -7.69 10.28 -1.24
C ALA A 11 -8.48 11.57 -1.48
N THR A 12 -7.89 12.55 -2.16
CA THR A 12 -8.58 13.79 -2.55
C THR A 12 -9.87 13.50 -3.33
N GLU A 13 -9.86 12.43 -4.12
CA GLU A 13 -10.97 11.98 -4.93
C GLU A 13 -12.09 11.28 -4.16
N CYS A 14 -11.78 10.81 -2.94
CA CYS A 14 -12.73 10.09 -2.09
C CYS A 14 -12.25 10.07 -0.63
N LEU A 15 -12.86 10.88 0.23
CA LEU A 15 -12.51 11.00 1.66
C LEU A 15 -13.74 11.34 2.50
N PRO A 16 -13.99 10.68 3.63
CA PRO A 16 -13.31 9.46 4.10
C PRO A 16 -13.81 8.20 3.40
N VAL A 17 -12.93 7.23 3.17
CA VAL A 17 -13.28 5.87 2.71
C VAL A 17 -13.49 4.95 3.90
N ALA A 18 -12.53 4.94 4.81
CA ALA A 18 -12.58 4.19 6.06
C ALA A 18 -12.05 5.05 7.21
N VAL A 19 -12.38 4.67 8.43
CA VAL A 19 -11.88 5.32 9.66
C VAL A 19 -11.52 4.27 10.69
N ILE A 20 -10.50 4.59 11.50
CA ILE A 20 -10.08 3.76 12.62
C ILE A 20 -9.92 4.62 13.90
N GLU A 21 -10.35 4.09 15.02
CA GLU A 21 -10.13 4.70 16.33
C GLU A 21 -8.70 4.42 16.80
N GLY A 22 -8.08 5.37 17.50
CA GLY A 22 -6.67 5.31 17.88
C GLY A 22 -6.29 4.10 18.72
N ARG A 23 -7.15 3.62 19.62
CA ARG A 23 -6.90 2.41 20.42
C ARG A 23 -6.97 1.15 19.55
N GLU A 24 -7.93 1.09 18.62
CA GLU A 24 -8.01 0.00 17.65
C GLU A 24 -6.78 -0.01 16.76
N LEU A 25 -6.35 1.15 16.25
CA LEU A 25 -5.12 1.27 15.47
C LEU A 25 -3.90 0.76 16.26
N GLN A 26 -3.79 1.12 17.54
CA GLN A 26 -2.72 0.64 18.38
C GLN A 26 -2.77 -0.88 18.58
N SER A 27 -3.96 -1.47 18.70
CA SER A 27 -4.14 -2.93 18.87
C SER A 27 -3.72 -3.72 17.62
N THR A 28 -3.78 -3.11 16.43
CA THR A 28 -3.38 -3.74 15.15
C THR A 28 -1.89 -3.58 14.83
N ARG A 29 -1.15 -2.78 15.60
CA ARG A 29 0.27 -2.48 15.35
C ARG A 29 1.13 -3.73 15.22
N ASN A 30 0.96 -4.71 16.12
CA ASN A 30 1.73 -5.95 16.07
C ASN A 30 1.50 -6.72 14.75
N ALA A 31 0.27 -6.77 14.25
CA ALA A 31 -0.03 -7.39 12.96
C ALA A 31 0.63 -6.63 11.80
N THR A 32 0.62 -5.30 11.83
CA THR A 32 1.35 -4.46 10.85
C THR A 32 2.85 -4.76 10.87
N GLU A 33 3.47 -4.84 12.04
CA GLU A 33 4.88 -5.17 12.23
C GLU A 33 5.22 -6.64 11.85
N GLN A 34 4.18 -7.48 11.65
CA GLN A 34 4.30 -8.85 11.14
C GLN A 34 3.92 -8.98 9.65
N GLY A 35 3.63 -7.87 8.96
CA GLY A 35 3.40 -7.86 7.52
C GLY A 35 1.94 -7.96 7.08
N ALA A 36 0.98 -7.69 7.95
CA ALA A 36 -0.43 -7.64 7.56
C ALA A 36 -0.78 -6.44 6.67
N GLY A 37 0.05 -5.41 6.63
CA GLY A 37 -0.28 -4.10 6.08
C GLY A 37 -0.67 -3.13 7.18
N THR A 38 -1.21 -1.97 6.82
CA THR A 38 -1.69 -0.96 7.78
C THR A 38 -3.21 -1.01 7.89
N CYS A 39 -3.72 -1.33 9.10
CA CYS A 39 -5.16 -1.31 9.33
C CYS A 39 -5.69 0.13 9.26
N VAL A 40 -6.67 0.36 8.41
CA VAL A 40 -7.33 1.67 8.23
C VAL A 40 -8.77 1.67 8.74
N GLY A 41 -9.17 0.60 9.43
CA GLY A 41 -10.45 0.48 10.10
C GLY A 41 -11.59 0.03 9.19
N ARG A 42 -12.78 0.61 9.36
CA ARG A 42 -13.98 0.19 8.65
C ARG A 42 -14.47 1.24 7.70
N ALA A 43 -15.09 0.78 6.61
CA ALA A 43 -15.73 1.65 5.63
C ALA A 43 -16.76 2.57 6.28
N VAL A 44 -16.76 3.84 5.87
CA VAL A 44 -17.70 4.85 6.36
C VAL A 44 -18.96 4.85 5.50
N ALA A 45 -20.11 4.51 6.10
CA ALA A 45 -21.37 4.57 5.40
C ALA A 45 -21.71 6.02 4.93
N PRO A 46 -22.33 6.23 3.78
CA PRO A 46 -22.91 5.21 2.90
C PRO A 46 -21.96 4.72 1.78
N ASN A 47 -20.65 4.91 1.92
CA ASN A 47 -19.69 4.40 0.93
C ASN A 47 -19.69 2.87 0.93
N LEU A 48 -19.70 2.30 -0.26
CA LEU A 48 -19.51 0.89 -0.50
C LEU A 48 -18.07 0.64 -0.96
N VAL A 49 -17.27 0.03 -0.10
CA VAL A 49 -15.89 -0.36 -0.41
C VAL A 49 -15.88 -1.82 -0.85
N ARG A 50 -15.24 -2.10 -1.99
CA ARG A 50 -15.10 -3.46 -2.55
C ARG A 50 -13.66 -3.65 -3.02
N ILE A 51 -13.19 -4.90 -2.92
CA ILE A 51 -11.84 -5.28 -3.37
C ILE A 51 -11.98 -6.10 -4.65
N ILE A 52 -11.26 -5.70 -5.69
CA ILE A 52 -11.25 -6.39 -6.99
C ILE A 52 -9.87 -6.94 -7.32
N GLY A 53 -9.79 -7.91 -8.21
CA GLY A 53 -8.51 -8.36 -8.76
C GLY A 53 -7.70 -7.20 -9.33
N ILE A 54 -6.39 -7.20 -9.11
CA ILE A 54 -5.51 -6.14 -9.59
C ILE A 54 -5.44 -6.20 -11.11
N ASP A 55 -5.76 -5.08 -11.77
CA ASP A 55 -5.70 -4.91 -13.22
C ASP A 55 -5.07 -3.54 -13.54
N ASP A 56 -4.08 -3.50 -14.42
CA ASP A 56 -3.46 -2.24 -14.83
C ASP A 56 -4.19 -1.58 -15.99
N ALA A 57 -5.05 -2.32 -16.69
CA ALA A 57 -5.91 -1.77 -17.72
C ALA A 57 -7.10 -0.98 -17.14
N ALA A 58 -7.66 -0.10 -17.95
CA ALA A 58 -8.92 0.57 -17.62
C ALA A 58 -10.07 -0.45 -17.61
N ILE A 59 -10.98 -0.30 -16.64
CA ILE A 59 -12.18 -1.13 -16.51
C ILE A 59 -13.39 -0.22 -16.80
N ALA A 60 -14.05 -0.46 -17.94
CA ALA A 60 -15.15 0.40 -18.36
C ALA A 60 -16.44 0.14 -17.55
N GLN A 61 -16.73 -1.14 -17.26
CA GLN A 61 -17.96 -1.55 -16.58
C GLN A 61 -17.66 -2.48 -15.42
N TRP A 62 -18.45 -2.33 -14.34
CA TRP A 62 -18.40 -3.18 -13.16
C TRP A 62 -18.90 -4.60 -13.49
N SER A 63 -18.23 -5.57 -12.91
CA SER A 63 -18.69 -6.96 -12.83
C SER A 63 -18.30 -7.52 -11.46
N ASP A 64 -19.23 -8.20 -10.81
CA ASP A 64 -18.98 -8.84 -9.51
C ASP A 64 -17.95 -9.97 -9.60
N ASP A 65 -17.76 -10.56 -10.77
CA ASP A 65 -16.73 -11.58 -11.02
C ASP A 65 -15.30 -11.06 -10.79
N ARG A 66 -15.13 -9.74 -10.73
CA ARG A 66 -13.83 -9.11 -10.42
C ARG A 66 -13.53 -9.09 -8.94
N MET A 67 -14.54 -9.26 -8.08
CA MET A 67 -14.33 -9.23 -6.63
C MET A 67 -13.47 -10.41 -6.18
N VAL A 68 -12.61 -10.15 -5.20
CA VAL A 68 -11.80 -11.18 -4.55
C VAL A 68 -12.38 -11.52 -3.18
N ALA A 69 -12.06 -12.70 -2.67
CA ALA A 69 -12.48 -13.14 -1.34
C ALA A 69 -11.79 -12.32 -0.23
N ASP A 70 -12.39 -12.29 0.95
CA ASP A 70 -11.78 -11.70 2.15
C ASP A 70 -10.41 -12.35 2.42
N GLY A 71 -9.46 -11.55 2.91
CA GLY A 71 -8.09 -11.96 3.12
C GLY A 71 -7.21 -11.94 1.87
N VAL A 72 -7.78 -11.80 0.67
CA VAL A 72 -7.04 -11.72 -0.59
C VAL A 72 -6.75 -10.25 -0.93
N VAL A 73 -5.46 -9.93 -1.14
CA VAL A 73 -5.07 -8.57 -1.55
C VAL A 73 -5.52 -8.30 -2.98
N GLY A 74 -6.26 -7.22 -3.16
CA GLY A 74 -6.71 -6.72 -4.45
C GLY A 74 -6.70 -5.20 -4.50
N GLU A 75 -7.24 -4.62 -5.57
CA GLU A 75 -7.38 -3.16 -5.71
C GLU A 75 -8.61 -2.66 -4.96
N ILE A 76 -8.42 -1.63 -4.14
CA ILE A 76 -9.49 -1.00 -3.36
C ILE A 76 -10.33 -0.13 -4.29
N THR A 77 -11.65 -0.36 -4.27
CA THR A 77 -12.61 0.44 -5.02
C THR A 77 -13.70 0.98 -4.10
N VAL A 78 -14.24 2.15 -4.44
CA VAL A 78 -15.25 2.84 -3.63
C VAL A 78 -16.37 3.37 -4.51
N ALA A 79 -17.62 3.08 -4.15
CA ALA A 79 -18.81 3.72 -4.69
C ALA A 79 -19.53 4.46 -3.57
N GLY A 80 -19.91 5.69 -3.78
CA GLY A 80 -20.64 6.47 -2.79
C GLY A 80 -20.49 7.98 -2.97
N PRO A 81 -21.17 8.77 -2.15
CA PRO A 81 -21.28 10.22 -2.33
C PRO A 81 -19.96 10.98 -2.09
N THR A 82 -18.97 10.35 -1.47
CA THR A 82 -17.64 10.96 -1.27
C THR A 82 -16.71 10.78 -2.46
N ALA A 83 -17.06 9.89 -3.40
CA ALA A 83 -16.25 9.65 -4.60
C ALA A 83 -16.59 10.68 -5.69
N THR A 84 -15.57 11.34 -6.24
CA THR A 84 -15.75 12.23 -7.39
C THR A 84 -16.07 11.43 -8.65
N ASP A 85 -16.88 12.00 -9.56
CA ASP A 85 -17.28 11.31 -10.79
C ASP A 85 -16.19 11.33 -11.88
N SER A 86 -15.38 12.38 -11.93
CA SER A 86 -14.39 12.57 -12.98
C SER A 86 -13.23 13.46 -12.53
N TYR A 87 -12.17 13.47 -13.33
CA TYR A 87 -11.08 14.46 -13.25
C TYR A 87 -11.30 15.55 -14.30
N PHE A 88 -11.26 16.80 -13.86
CA PHE A 88 -11.46 17.95 -14.75
C PHE A 88 -10.40 17.99 -15.89
N ASN A 89 -10.85 18.01 -17.13
CA ASN A 89 -10.01 18.00 -18.33
C ASN A 89 -8.96 16.87 -18.39
N ARG A 90 -9.25 15.70 -17.81
CA ARG A 90 -8.35 14.55 -17.74
C ARG A 90 -9.09 13.25 -18.09
N ASP A 91 -9.61 13.14 -19.32
CA ASP A 91 -10.46 12.02 -19.76
C ASP A 91 -9.74 10.66 -19.64
N ALA A 92 -8.47 10.59 -20.02
CA ALA A 92 -7.69 9.36 -19.88
C ALA A 92 -7.53 8.92 -18.42
N ALA A 93 -7.30 9.87 -17.49
CA ALA A 93 -7.23 9.57 -16.06
C ALA A 93 -8.60 9.17 -15.50
N THR A 94 -9.66 9.83 -15.95
CA THR A 94 -11.04 9.48 -15.60
C THR A 94 -11.35 8.05 -16.03
N HIS A 95 -11.07 7.73 -17.30
CA HIS A 95 -11.30 6.38 -17.83
C HIS A 95 -10.51 5.30 -17.11
N ALA A 96 -9.27 5.58 -16.69
CA ALA A 96 -8.46 4.64 -15.94
C ALA A 96 -8.95 4.40 -14.50
N ALA A 97 -9.54 5.42 -13.86
CA ALA A 97 -9.88 5.40 -12.42
C ALA A 97 -11.37 5.23 -12.12
N LYS A 98 -12.27 5.31 -13.10
CA LYS A 98 -13.71 5.30 -12.90
C LYS A 98 -14.37 4.16 -13.66
N ILE A 99 -15.06 3.31 -12.92
CA ILE A 99 -15.81 2.18 -13.47
C ILE A 99 -17.30 2.55 -13.40
N ARG A 100 -18.02 2.33 -14.49
CA ARG A 100 -19.48 2.51 -14.53
C ARG A 100 -20.16 1.24 -14.00
N GLU A 101 -21.06 1.39 -13.06
CA GLU A 101 -21.88 0.31 -12.51
C GLU A 101 -23.35 0.59 -12.76
N VAL A 102 -24.04 -0.37 -13.39
CA VAL A 102 -25.48 -0.33 -13.61
C VAL A 102 -26.16 -1.14 -12.51
N LEU A 103 -27.05 -0.52 -11.75
CA LEU A 103 -27.76 -1.14 -10.65
C LEU A 103 -29.01 -1.91 -11.14
N ALA A 104 -29.59 -2.74 -10.28
CA ALA A 104 -30.73 -3.58 -10.61
C ALA A 104 -31.99 -2.79 -11.02
N ASP A 105 -32.12 -1.55 -10.55
CA ASP A 105 -33.20 -0.62 -10.92
C ASP A 105 -32.95 0.15 -12.23
N GLY A 106 -31.82 -0.11 -12.90
CA GLY A 106 -31.38 0.55 -14.12
C GLY A 106 -30.68 1.89 -13.89
N SER A 107 -30.54 2.35 -12.66
CA SER A 107 -29.73 3.53 -12.35
C SER A 107 -28.24 3.23 -12.45
N GLU A 108 -27.44 4.28 -12.56
CA GLU A 108 -25.98 4.16 -12.71
C GLU A 108 -25.27 4.87 -11.57
N ARG A 109 -24.11 4.32 -11.21
CA ARG A 109 -23.17 4.99 -10.30
C ARG A 109 -21.74 4.77 -10.76
N ILE A 110 -20.87 5.65 -10.27
CA ILE A 110 -19.43 5.53 -10.49
C ILE A 110 -18.79 4.78 -9.33
N VAL A 111 -17.94 3.83 -9.67
CA VAL A 111 -17.04 3.14 -8.75
C VAL A 111 -15.63 3.68 -8.97
N HIS A 112 -15.08 4.32 -7.96
CA HIS A 112 -13.73 4.87 -8.02
C HIS A 112 -12.68 3.81 -7.67
N ARG A 113 -11.66 3.66 -8.50
CA ARG A 113 -10.46 2.88 -8.24
C ARG A 113 -9.48 3.76 -7.46
N MET A 114 -9.18 3.38 -6.22
CA MET A 114 -8.31 4.20 -5.35
C MET A 114 -6.84 4.23 -5.81
N GLY A 115 -6.43 3.28 -6.67
CA GLY A 115 -5.04 3.06 -7.01
C GLY A 115 -4.22 2.53 -5.83
N ASP A 116 -4.90 2.06 -4.81
CA ASP A 116 -4.39 1.42 -3.61
C ASP A 116 -4.74 -0.06 -3.61
N VAL A 117 -3.94 -0.87 -2.96
CA VAL A 117 -4.21 -2.30 -2.77
C VAL A 117 -4.40 -2.62 -1.29
N GLY A 118 -5.27 -3.59 -1.03
CA GLY A 118 -5.62 -3.98 0.32
C GLY A 118 -6.59 -5.14 0.34
N TYR A 119 -7.08 -5.48 1.52
CA TYR A 119 -8.03 -6.58 1.74
C TYR A 119 -8.91 -6.31 2.96
N PHE A 120 -10.04 -7.00 3.05
CA PHE A 120 -10.81 -7.07 4.28
C PHE A 120 -10.41 -8.29 5.10
N ASP A 121 -10.27 -8.11 6.42
CA ASP A 121 -10.12 -9.23 7.35
C ASP A 121 -11.49 -9.80 7.77
N ALA A 122 -11.47 -10.88 8.57
CA ALA A 122 -12.67 -11.56 9.05
C ALA A 122 -13.55 -10.67 9.97
N GLU A 123 -12.98 -9.60 10.55
CA GLU A 123 -13.69 -8.63 11.37
C GLU A 123 -14.25 -7.45 10.53
N GLY A 124 -14.10 -7.49 9.20
CA GLY A 124 -14.55 -6.45 8.27
C GLY A 124 -13.72 -5.17 8.33
N ARG A 125 -12.47 -5.25 8.81
CA ARG A 125 -11.54 -4.13 8.79
C ARG A 125 -10.79 -4.12 7.47
N LEU A 126 -10.60 -2.94 6.91
CA LEU A 126 -9.81 -2.71 5.71
C LEU A 126 -8.32 -2.58 6.09
N TRP A 127 -7.49 -3.37 5.43
CA TRP A 127 -6.03 -3.33 5.54
C TRP A 127 -5.44 -2.77 4.26
N PHE A 128 -4.75 -1.66 4.36
CA PHE A 128 -4.02 -1.03 3.27
C PHE A 128 -2.65 -1.69 3.10
N CYS A 129 -2.35 -2.17 1.90
CA CYS A 129 -1.09 -2.86 1.58
C CYS A 129 -0.12 -2.02 0.74
N GLY A 130 -0.54 -0.83 0.31
CA GLY A 130 0.29 0.12 -0.43
C GLY A 130 -0.35 0.60 -1.73
N ARG A 131 0.40 1.41 -2.49
CA ARG A 131 -0.03 1.87 -3.81
C ARG A 131 0.09 0.75 -4.85
N LYS A 132 -0.92 0.56 -5.69
CA LYS A 132 -0.91 -0.42 -6.78
C LYS A 132 0.34 -0.29 -7.67
N THR A 133 0.69 0.95 -8.02
CA THR A 133 1.84 1.25 -8.89
C THR A 133 3.21 1.05 -8.22
N GLN A 134 3.24 0.86 -6.90
CA GLN A 134 4.48 0.67 -6.13
C GLN A 134 4.69 -0.79 -5.70
N ARG A 135 3.79 -1.70 -6.09
CA ARG A 135 4.03 -3.12 -5.89
C ARG A 135 5.27 -3.58 -6.65
N VAL A 136 6.01 -4.50 -6.10
CA VAL A 136 7.16 -5.11 -6.76
C VAL A 136 6.72 -6.45 -7.33
N GLU A 137 6.73 -6.56 -8.66
CA GLU A 137 6.25 -7.74 -9.39
C GLU A 137 7.39 -8.72 -9.61
N THR A 138 7.56 -9.66 -8.68
CA THR A 138 8.61 -10.71 -8.78
C THR A 138 8.09 -11.94 -9.52
N ALA A 139 9.00 -12.82 -9.94
CA ALA A 139 8.64 -14.09 -10.55
C ALA A 139 7.82 -15.03 -9.64
N SER A 140 7.87 -14.83 -8.31
CA SER A 140 7.12 -15.61 -7.32
C SER A 140 5.85 -14.93 -6.84
N GLY A 141 5.50 -13.77 -7.41
CA GLY A 141 4.32 -12.99 -7.05
C GLY A 141 4.66 -11.58 -6.59
N PRO A 142 3.64 -10.73 -6.39
CA PRO A 142 3.83 -9.35 -6.01
C PRO A 142 4.20 -9.20 -4.53
N LEU A 143 5.07 -8.23 -4.23
CA LEU A 143 5.35 -7.74 -2.89
C LEU A 143 4.75 -6.34 -2.75
N TYR A 144 4.09 -6.09 -1.62
CA TYR A 144 3.42 -4.82 -1.33
C TYR A 144 4.16 -4.03 -0.25
N THR A 145 4.32 -2.74 -0.47
CA THR A 145 5.17 -1.88 0.37
C THR A 145 4.77 -1.87 1.83
N GLU A 146 3.47 -1.76 2.13
CA GLU A 146 2.97 -1.72 3.51
C GLU A 146 2.94 -3.10 4.21
N GLN A 147 3.09 -4.18 3.47
CA GLN A 147 3.28 -5.50 4.06
C GLN A 147 4.76 -5.80 4.34
N VAL A 148 5.67 -5.15 3.65
CA VAL A 148 7.11 -5.39 3.75
C VAL A 148 7.80 -4.38 4.67
N GLU A 149 7.66 -3.10 4.39
CA GLU A 149 8.44 -2.04 5.03
C GLU A 149 8.25 -1.96 6.56
N PRO A 150 7.04 -2.07 7.13
CA PRO A 150 6.85 -2.03 8.58
C PRO A 150 7.58 -3.13 9.33
N VAL A 151 7.74 -4.31 8.72
CA VAL A 151 8.45 -5.44 9.32
C VAL A 151 9.93 -5.12 9.52
N PHE A 152 10.55 -4.50 8.54
CA PHE A 152 11.96 -4.11 8.62
C PHE A 152 12.19 -2.84 9.43
N ASN A 153 11.18 -1.96 9.51
CA ASN A 153 11.23 -0.76 10.33
C ASN A 153 11.21 -1.06 11.85
N THR A 154 11.00 -2.32 12.25
CA THR A 154 11.15 -2.76 13.64
C THR A 154 12.61 -2.78 14.11
N HIS A 155 13.59 -2.76 13.20
CA HIS A 155 15.00 -2.76 13.57
C HIS A 155 15.42 -1.41 14.19
N PRO A 156 16.01 -1.38 15.39
CA PRO A 156 16.26 -0.14 16.13
C PRO A 156 17.24 0.84 15.42
N ASP A 157 18.20 0.33 14.66
CA ASP A 157 19.17 1.15 13.93
C ASP A 157 18.64 1.64 12.57
N VAL A 158 17.45 1.21 12.15
CA VAL A 158 16.81 1.59 10.90
C VAL A 158 15.82 2.73 11.15
N LYS A 159 16.00 3.83 10.45
CA LYS A 159 15.09 4.98 10.50
C LYS A 159 13.82 4.72 9.70
N ARG A 160 13.98 4.18 8.50
CA ARG A 160 12.89 3.78 7.59
C ARG A 160 13.43 2.93 6.45
N THR A 161 12.54 2.19 5.83
CA THR A 161 12.84 1.36 4.66
C THR A 161 11.98 1.77 3.47
N ALA A 162 12.38 1.34 2.27
CA ALA A 162 11.61 1.46 1.05
C ALA A 162 11.87 0.24 0.16
N LEU A 163 10.83 -0.49 -0.14
CA LEU A 163 10.86 -1.59 -1.10
C LEU A 163 10.79 -1.03 -2.52
N VAL A 164 11.71 -1.46 -3.38
CA VAL A 164 11.72 -1.12 -4.81
C VAL A 164 11.99 -2.34 -5.67
N GLY A 165 11.42 -2.38 -6.86
CA GLY A 165 11.67 -3.40 -7.86
C GLY A 165 12.72 -2.95 -8.88
N VAL A 166 13.71 -3.79 -9.16
CA VAL A 166 14.72 -3.54 -10.19
C VAL A 166 14.54 -4.55 -11.33
N GLY A 167 14.43 -4.07 -12.56
CA GLY A 167 14.20 -4.90 -13.74
C GLY A 167 12.79 -4.78 -14.30
N MET A 168 12.40 -5.74 -15.14
CA MET A 168 11.12 -5.72 -15.84
C MET A 168 9.96 -6.15 -14.93
N PRO A 169 8.79 -5.53 -15.04
CA PRO A 169 7.57 -5.99 -14.33
C PRO A 169 7.33 -7.49 -14.54
N GLY A 170 6.87 -8.18 -13.50
CA GLY A 170 6.68 -9.63 -13.49
C GLY A 170 7.96 -10.47 -13.23
N GLN A 171 9.14 -9.84 -13.32
CA GLN A 171 10.45 -10.47 -13.04
C GLN A 171 11.39 -9.52 -12.26
N GLN A 172 10.82 -8.56 -11.55
CA GLN A 172 11.62 -7.62 -10.78
C GLN A 172 12.38 -8.33 -9.66
N ARG A 173 13.63 -7.92 -9.47
CA ARG A 173 14.38 -8.25 -8.26
C ARG A 173 13.97 -7.27 -7.16
N PRO A 174 13.44 -7.75 -6.03
CA PRO A 174 13.10 -6.89 -4.92
C PRO A 174 14.36 -6.40 -4.22
N VAL A 175 14.46 -5.10 -3.98
CA VAL A 175 15.54 -4.45 -3.24
C VAL A 175 14.94 -3.66 -2.08
N LEU A 176 15.42 -3.91 -0.88
CA LEU A 176 15.07 -3.10 0.28
C LEU A 176 16.12 -2.02 0.50
N CYS A 177 15.77 -0.79 0.18
CA CYS A 177 16.54 0.37 0.56
C CYS A 177 16.26 0.73 2.03
N TYR A 178 17.28 1.18 2.78
CA TYR A 178 17.10 1.62 4.16
C TYR A 178 17.94 2.85 4.49
N GLU A 179 17.47 3.65 5.43
CA GLU A 179 18.24 4.72 6.07
C GLU A 179 18.61 4.31 7.50
N LEU A 180 19.82 4.60 7.93
CA LEU A 180 20.20 4.44 9.33
C LEU A 180 19.60 5.54 10.20
N GLN A 181 19.34 5.21 11.47
CA GLN A 181 18.96 6.23 12.46
C GLN A 181 20.09 7.26 12.61
N PRO A 182 19.75 8.51 12.91
CA PRO A 182 20.74 9.52 13.24
C PRO A 182 21.64 9.06 14.40
N GLY A 183 22.97 9.20 14.22
CA GLY A 183 23.94 8.78 15.22
C GLY A 183 24.40 7.32 15.12
N VAL A 184 23.79 6.50 14.30
CA VAL A 184 24.29 5.15 14.00
C VAL A 184 25.47 5.25 13.04
N PRO A 185 26.68 4.77 13.42
CA PRO A 185 27.84 4.88 12.57
C PRO A 185 27.77 3.93 11.35
N GLU A 186 28.39 4.34 10.25
CA GLU A 186 28.40 3.52 9.02
C GLU A 186 29.05 2.14 9.20
N SER A 187 29.93 1.98 10.16
CA SER A 187 30.54 0.68 10.50
C SER A 187 29.52 -0.39 10.91
N ARG A 188 28.32 0.05 11.38
CA ARG A 188 27.21 -0.87 11.73
C ARG A 188 26.47 -1.43 10.52
N ARG A 189 26.72 -0.95 9.30
CA ARG A 189 25.96 -1.37 8.10
C ARG A 189 25.96 -2.89 7.90
N THR A 190 27.09 -3.56 8.10
CA THR A 190 27.18 -5.01 7.92
C THR A 190 26.26 -5.74 8.89
N GLU A 191 26.29 -5.38 10.17
CA GLU A 191 25.45 -5.97 11.20
C GLU A 191 23.95 -5.72 10.93
N VAL A 192 23.62 -4.50 10.50
CA VAL A 192 22.23 -4.14 10.13
C VAL A 192 21.77 -5.00 8.95
N VAL A 193 22.58 -5.16 7.90
CA VAL A 193 22.22 -6.00 6.75
C VAL A 193 22.01 -7.46 7.16
N GLU A 194 22.84 -8.01 8.03
CA GLU A 194 22.69 -9.38 8.55
C GLU A 194 21.39 -9.52 9.34
N ALA A 195 21.06 -8.53 10.17
CA ALA A 195 19.80 -8.52 10.91
C ALA A 195 18.57 -8.41 9.98
N LEU A 196 18.64 -7.55 8.95
CA LEU A 196 17.56 -7.43 7.96
C LEU A 196 17.39 -8.74 7.16
N ARG A 197 18.46 -9.42 6.80
CA ARG A 197 18.38 -10.77 6.18
C ARG A 197 17.72 -11.78 7.09
N ALA A 198 18.05 -11.76 8.38
CA ALA A 198 17.41 -12.63 9.36
C ALA A 198 15.91 -12.33 9.52
N ILE A 199 15.50 -11.07 9.41
CA ILE A 199 14.08 -10.69 9.37
C ILE A 199 13.42 -11.24 8.11
N ALA A 200 14.00 -11.03 6.93
CA ALA A 200 13.47 -11.55 5.66
C ALA A 200 13.27 -13.06 5.69
N SER A 201 14.26 -13.82 6.20
CA SER A 201 14.22 -15.28 6.22
C SER A 201 13.12 -15.88 7.11
N ARG A 202 12.62 -15.12 8.09
CA ARG A 202 11.52 -15.55 8.96
C ARG A 202 10.14 -15.36 8.33
N ASN A 203 10.05 -14.62 7.22
CA ASN A 203 8.82 -14.30 6.54
C ASN A 203 8.82 -14.88 5.14
N THR A 204 8.05 -15.93 4.90
CA THR A 204 8.08 -16.70 3.64
C THR A 204 7.88 -15.81 2.40
N HIS A 205 6.97 -14.83 2.47
CA HIS A 205 6.70 -13.93 1.35
C HIS A 205 7.80 -12.88 1.12
N MET A 206 8.69 -12.65 2.09
CA MET A 206 9.82 -11.72 2.00
C MET A 206 11.14 -12.44 1.68
N ALA A 207 11.15 -13.77 1.64
CA ALA A 207 12.37 -14.56 1.44
C ALA A 207 13.08 -14.26 0.11
N ALA A 208 12.35 -13.72 -0.89
CA ALA A 208 12.93 -13.26 -2.14
C ALA A 208 13.74 -11.96 -2.03
N ILE A 209 13.66 -11.24 -0.89
CA ILE A 209 14.40 -9.99 -0.67
C ILE A 209 15.80 -10.35 -0.17
N ASP A 210 16.77 -10.35 -1.07
CA ASP A 210 18.18 -10.66 -0.80
C ASP A 210 19.12 -9.43 -0.87
N ALA A 211 18.64 -8.33 -1.42
CA ALA A 211 19.38 -7.10 -1.61
C ALA A 211 18.94 -6.01 -0.63
N PHE A 212 19.86 -5.56 0.22
CA PHE A 212 19.66 -4.52 1.23
C PHE A 212 20.65 -3.38 0.99
N LEU A 213 20.17 -2.20 0.63
CA LEU A 213 21.02 -1.08 0.23
C LEU A 213 20.80 0.12 1.17
N CYS A 214 21.89 0.53 1.85
CA CYS A 214 21.87 1.72 2.69
C CYS A 214 21.93 2.98 1.82
N HIS A 215 20.91 3.83 1.95
CA HIS A 215 20.85 5.12 1.28
C HIS A 215 21.04 6.27 2.30
N PRO A 216 21.85 7.30 2.01
CA PRO A 216 22.13 8.36 2.97
C PRO A 216 20.90 9.19 3.34
N ALA A 217 20.02 9.48 2.37
CA ALA A 217 18.77 10.19 2.59
C ALA A 217 17.81 9.91 1.41
N PHE A 218 16.64 9.33 1.69
CA PHE A 218 15.67 9.02 0.62
C PHE A 218 15.20 10.28 -0.11
N PRO A 219 15.03 10.21 -1.44
CA PRO A 219 14.33 11.25 -2.16
C PRO A 219 12.88 11.28 -1.70
N VAL A 220 12.41 12.41 -1.21
CA VAL A 220 11.04 12.62 -0.74
C VAL A 220 10.39 13.79 -1.48
N ASP A 221 9.06 13.83 -1.51
CA ASP A 221 8.34 15.00 -2.01
C ASP A 221 8.57 16.18 -1.05
N ILE A 222 8.94 17.33 -1.62
CA ILE A 222 9.24 18.57 -0.85
C ILE A 222 8.04 19.01 0.00
N ARG A 223 6.82 18.77 -0.47
CA ARG A 223 5.57 19.14 0.21
C ARG A 223 5.10 18.12 1.22
N HIS A 224 5.54 16.86 1.05
CA HIS A 224 5.10 15.72 1.85
C HIS A 224 6.28 14.78 2.13
N ASN A 225 7.07 15.07 3.16
CA ASN A 225 8.25 14.28 3.55
C ASN A 225 7.99 12.78 3.76
N ALA A 226 6.72 12.38 3.90
CA ALA A 226 6.32 10.96 3.98
C ALA A 226 6.29 10.25 2.61
N LYS A 227 6.18 11.01 1.50
CA LYS A 227 6.13 10.41 0.15
C LYS A 227 7.54 10.15 -0.37
N ILE A 228 7.97 8.90 -0.29
CA ILE A 228 9.26 8.46 -0.82
C ILE A 228 9.18 8.35 -2.35
N GLY A 229 10.16 8.93 -3.05
CA GLY A 229 10.32 8.82 -4.51
C GLY A 229 10.90 7.47 -4.92
N ARG A 230 10.08 6.42 -4.87
CA ARG A 230 10.51 5.03 -5.11
C ARG A 230 11.07 4.83 -6.51
N GLU A 231 10.57 5.54 -7.52
CA GLU A 231 11.10 5.48 -8.88
C GLU A 231 12.57 5.93 -8.94
N LYS A 232 12.91 6.98 -8.18
CA LYS A 232 14.30 7.47 -8.08
C LYS A 232 15.19 6.48 -7.33
N LEU A 233 14.64 5.86 -6.26
CA LEU A 233 15.34 4.81 -5.52
C LEU A 233 15.55 3.55 -6.36
N ALA A 234 14.58 3.13 -7.17
CA ALA A 234 14.72 1.98 -8.07
C ALA A 234 15.85 2.20 -9.10
N VAL A 235 15.92 3.40 -9.70
CA VAL A 235 17.02 3.78 -10.62
C VAL A 235 18.37 3.80 -9.90
N TRP A 236 18.41 4.27 -8.66
CA TRP A 236 19.63 4.28 -7.85
C TRP A 236 20.06 2.85 -7.47
N ALA A 237 19.11 1.99 -7.09
CA ALA A 237 19.35 0.61 -6.67
C ALA A 237 19.77 -0.32 -7.84
N ALA A 238 19.55 0.11 -9.08
CA ALA A 238 19.91 -0.62 -10.30
C ALA A 238 21.38 -0.41 -10.74
N ARG A 239 22.11 0.52 -10.10
CA ARG A 239 23.53 0.84 -10.39
C ARG A 239 24.47 -0.10 -9.67
#